data_f8c459377d95f90137b38cbd29a3c5b8
#
_entry.id   f8c459377d95f90137b38cbd29a3c5b8
#
_cell.length_a   1.000
_cell.length_b   1.000
_cell.length_c   1.000
_cell.angle_alpha   90.00
_cell.angle_beta   90.00
_cell.angle_gamma   90.00
#
_symmetry.space_group_name_H-M   'P 1'
#
loop_
_entity.id
_entity.type
_entity.pdbx_description
1 polymer ?
#
loop_
_entity_poly.entity_id
_entity_poly.type
_entity_poly.pdbx_seq_one_letter_code
_entity_poly.pdbx_strand_id
1 'polypeptide(L)'
;MLFITSCTWYHREPLSAQDTSTSARSLERIRIDPSTMPLPELAAHRFDPSDGLDIVEVSMLAVANNPDLKLARDDLGIARAQAFAAGLLPDPQLSISSDYPGAAGYMRAFNYGLSMDVMAIVTRGANKKSADASVAKTDLGLLWQEWQVVAQAKQLFLKARLQNETLPLLQQQRDLTRTRYERMAEARRDGNLTEDALTAALTAYSDARKQYTDAQRAAEQTHHDLNALLGLAPDVQLVLKGDDDAAPVDDATIDEAVAALPKRRPDLLALQAGYEAQEEKYRAAILSQFPSLSVGFVRARDTSEIYTSGFQVSLSLPIFNRNQGNVAIEKATRQRLRDEYQNRLNQAHADVAHLRADTAILARELEQTEAALPGVDSDARDAAQAWADHDLAFGAYADAQSAALTKRVEVATLRESLAEQRVALQALLGSAIPDDFSSTHVNTATQTNGK
;
A
#
# COMPACT_ATOMS: atom_id res chain seq x y z
N MET A 1 11.65 -46.53 -15.15
CA MET A 1 12.48 -45.90 -14.11
C MET A 1 11.70 -44.78 -13.50
N LEU A 2 11.00 -45.03 -12.37
CA LEU A 2 10.22 -43.99 -11.70
C LEU A 2 11.21 -43.07 -10.98
N PHE A 3 11.31 -41.81 -11.43
CA PHE A 3 12.01 -40.78 -10.69
C PHE A 3 11.13 -40.35 -9.49
N ILE A 4 11.44 -40.91 -8.32
CA ILE A 4 10.99 -40.34 -7.03
C ILE A 4 11.89 -39.14 -6.78
N THR A 5 11.57 -38.02 -7.38
CA THR A 5 12.29 -36.77 -7.14
C THR A 5 11.70 -36.09 -5.90
N SER A 6 12.54 -35.96 -4.90
CA SER A 6 12.51 -35.10 -3.72
C SER A 6 11.26 -35.19 -2.83
N CYS A 7 11.29 -36.10 -1.87
CA CYS A 7 10.56 -35.88 -0.63
C CYS A 7 11.18 -34.66 0.08
N THR A 8 10.44 -33.60 0.21
CA THR A 8 10.82 -32.47 1.07
C THR A 8 10.70 -32.91 2.52
N TRP A 9 11.79 -32.81 3.29
CA TRP A 9 11.75 -33.13 4.71
C TRP A 9 11.30 -31.92 5.51
N TYR A 10 10.45 -32.14 6.50
CA TYR A 10 10.00 -31.10 7.41
C TYR A 10 11.16 -30.66 8.31
N HIS A 11 11.47 -29.36 8.28
CA HIS A 11 12.31 -28.68 9.25
C HIS A 11 11.47 -27.64 9.98
N ARG A 12 11.55 -27.65 11.31
CA ARG A 12 10.87 -26.64 12.12
C ARG A 12 11.70 -25.35 12.09
N GLU A 13 11.11 -24.27 11.64
CA GLU A 13 11.66 -22.92 11.73
C GLU A 13 11.01 -22.19 12.90
N PRO A 14 11.73 -21.94 14.02
CA PRO A 14 11.18 -21.18 15.14
C PRO A 14 11.13 -19.69 14.81
N LEU A 15 10.10 -19.00 15.30
CA LEU A 15 10.03 -17.55 15.22
C LEU A 15 11.16 -16.93 16.04
N SER A 16 11.80 -15.89 15.49
CA SER A 16 12.79 -15.07 16.20
C SER A 16 12.10 -13.91 16.89
N ALA A 17 12.48 -13.60 18.12
CA ALA A 17 12.06 -12.42 18.85
C ALA A 17 13.02 -11.22 18.64
N GLN A 18 14.01 -11.36 17.75
CA GLN A 18 14.96 -10.29 17.47
C GLN A 18 14.31 -9.20 16.61
N ASP A 19 14.60 -7.96 16.96
CA ASP A 19 14.27 -6.80 16.12
C ASP A 19 15.05 -6.89 14.80
N THR A 20 14.31 -6.80 13.69
CA THR A 20 14.87 -6.84 12.32
C THR A 20 14.87 -5.48 11.65
N SER A 21 14.51 -4.41 12.36
CA SER A 21 14.54 -3.04 11.83
C SER A 21 15.97 -2.63 11.44
N THR A 22 16.07 -1.80 10.41
CA THR A 22 17.36 -1.35 9.88
C THR A 22 17.95 -0.28 10.77
N SER A 23 19.11 -0.54 11.37
CA SER A 23 19.85 0.44 12.17
C SER A 23 20.53 1.51 11.30
N ALA A 24 20.90 2.65 11.90
CA ALA A 24 21.62 3.73 11.22
C ALA A 24 22.91 3.25 10.50
N ARG A 25 23.68 2.34 11.13
CA ARG A 25 24.89 1.75 10.52
C ARG A 25 24.58 0.83 9.33
N SER A 26 23.41 0.19 9.35
CA SER A 26 22.97 -0.67 8.25
C SER A 26 22.45 0.15 7.08
N LEU A 27 21.82 1.32 7.35
CA LEU A 27 21.32 2.25 6.33
C LEU A 27 22.45 2.71 5.38
N GLU A 28 23.61 3.07 5.90
CA GLU A 28 24.77 3.48 5.08
C GLU A 28 25.27 2.37 4.12
N ARG A 29 24.94 1.11 4.41
CA ARG A 29 25.34 -0.07 3.62
C ARG A 29 24.28 -0.57 2.66
N ILE A 30 23.07 -0.05 2.77
CA ILE A 30 21.98 -0.43 1.86
C ILE A 30 22.40 -0.07 0.43
N ARG A 31 22.19 -1.03 -0.47
CA ARG A 31 22.34 -0.84 -1.90
C ARG A 31 21.01 -1.23 -2.54
N ILE A 32 20.41 -0.29 -3.21
CA ILE A 32 19.15 -0.47 -3.92
C ILE A 32 19.49 -0.47 -5.42
N ASP A 33 19.06 -1.55 -6.10
CA ASP A 33 19.18 -1.62 -7.55
C ASP A 33 17.99 -0.86 -8.18
N PRO A 34 18.23 0.26 -8.87
CA PRO A 34 17.15 1.04 -9.49
C PRO A 34 16.31 0.22 -10.48
N SER A 35 16.91 -0.78 -11.14
CA SER A 35 16.20 -1.61 -12.12
C SER A 35 15.09 -2.47 -11.52
N THR A 36 15.08 -2.64 -10.19
CA THR A 36 14.04 -3.40 -9.47
C THR A 36 12.88 -2.51 -8.99
N MET A 37 12.97 -1.21 -9.20
CA MET A 37 11.95 -0.27 -8.74
C MET A 37 10.70 -0.31 -9.62
N PRO A 38 9.49 -0.26 -9.01
CA PRO A 38 8.23 -0.42 -9.74
C PRO A 38 7.84 0.83 -10.55
N LEU A 39 8.39 1.99 -10.21
CA LEU A 39 8.06 3.26 -10.85
C LEU A 39 9.25 3.79 -11.66
N PRO A 40 9.03 4.32 -12.88
CA PRO A 40 10.10 4.80 -13.76
C PRO A 40 10.96 5.91 -13.14
N GLU A 41 10.36 6.81 -12.37
CA GLU A 41 11.09 7.87 -11.67
C GLU A 41 12.11 7.32 -10.66
N LEU A 42 11.73 6.24 -9.93
CA LEU A 42 12.62 5.56 -9.00
C LEU A 42 13.68 4.74 -9.76
N ALA A 43 13.30 4.12 -10.87
CA ALA A 43 14.21 3.33 -11.70
C ALA A 43 15.27 4.20 -12.41
N ALA A 44 15.00 5.47 -12.64
CA ALA A 44 15.93 6.41 -13.24
C ALA A 44 16.90 7.06 -12.25
N HIS A 45 16.66 6.92 -10.94
CA HIS A 45 17.42 7.58 -9.88
C HIS A 45 18.45 6.66 -9.24
N ARG A 46 19.61 7.23 -8.84
CA ARG A 46 20.64 6.48 -8.11
C ARG A 46 20.51 6.72 -6.61
N PHE A 47 20.40 5.66 -5.84
CA PHE A 47 20.33 5.71 -4.39
C PHE A 47 21.73 5.96 -3.78
N ASP A 48 21.90 7.05 -3.01
CA ASP A 48 23.13 7.38 -2.27
C ASP A 48 22.80 8.02 -0.90
N PRO A 49 22.74 7.23 0.19
CA PRO A 49 22.36 7.74 1.51
C PRO A 49 23.47 8.53 2.22
N SER A 50 24.66 8.76 1.61
CA SER A 50 25.84 9.32 2.28
C SER A 50 25.77 10.84 2.47
N ASP A 51 24.98 11.54 1.64
CA ASP A 51 24.84 13.00 1.66
C ASP A 51 23.46 13.50 2.12
N GLY A 52 22.65 12.59 2.66
CA GLY A 52 21.24 12.78 3.02
C GLY A 52 20.33 12.19 1.98
N LEU A 53 19.03 12.07 2.32
CA LEU A 53 18.02 11.46 1.44
C LEU A 53 17.14 12.54 0.83
N ASP A 54 16.97 12.51 -0.49
CA ASP A 54 15.95 13.26 -1.20
C ASP A 54 14.61 12.50 -1.25
N ILE A 55 13.57 13.14 -1.80
CA ILE A 55 12.22 12.58 -1.86
C ILE A 55 12.15 11.28 -2.68
N VAL A 56 12.99 11.15 -3.73
CA VAL A 56 13.06 9.96 -4.57
C VAL A 56 13.78 8.85 -3.83
N GLU A 57 14.89 9.15 -3.17
CA GLU A 57 15.68 8.20 -2.38
C GLU A 57 14.90 7.65 -1.17
N VAL A 58 14.12 8.51 -0.48
CA VAL A 58 13.19 8.08 0.58
C VAL A 58 12.14 7.13 0.01
N SER A 59 11.59 7.43 -1.18
CA SER A 59 10.64 6.55 -1.86
C SER A 59 11.25 5.22 -2.28
N MET A 60 12.49 5.21 -2.79
CA MET A 60 13.24 3.99 -3.13
C MET A 60 13.48 3.13 -1.89
N LEU A 61 13.90 3.76 -0.79
CA LEU A 61 14.12 3.05 0.49
C LEU A 61 12.81 2.46 1.03
N ALA A 62 11.71 3.21 0.95
CA ALA A 62 10.39 2.73 1.32
C ALA A 62 10.00 1.46 0.54
N VAL A 63 10.10 1.47 -0.79
CA VAL A 63 9.80 0.29 -1.62
C VAL A 63 10.69 -0.90 -1.29
N ALA A 64 11.99 -0.67 -1.07
CA ALA A 64 12.95 -1.73 -0.83
C ALA A 64 12.83 -2.38 0.56
N ASN A 65 12.53 -1.59 1.59
CA ASN A 65 12.70 -2.00 2.99
C ASN A 65 11.40 -2.02 3.82
N ASN A 66 10.27 -1.55 3.26
CA ASN A 66 8.99 -1.54 3.96
C ASN A 66 8.55 -2.95 4.36
N PRO A 67 8.20 -3.18 5.65
CA PRO A 67 7.85 -4.50 6.15
C PRO A 67 6.54 -5.04 5.56
N ASP A 68 5.54 -4.20 5.29
CA ASP A 68 4.26 -4.63 4.73
C ASP A 68 4.41 -5.05 3.25
N LEU A 69 5.27 -4.37 2.49
CA LEU A 69 5.59 -4.78 1.12
C LEU A 69 6.34 -6.11 1.08
N LYS A 70 7.14 -6.42 2.10
CA LYS A 70 7.76 -7.74 2.20
C LYS A 70 6.71 -8.84 2.35
N LEU A 71 5.72 -8.64 3.24
CA LEU A 71 4.60 -9.58 3.39
C LEU A 71 3.78 -9.70 2.11
N ALA A 72 3.51 -8.61 1.41
CA ALA A 72 2.78 -8.63 0.14
C ALA A 72 3.54 -9.40 -0.96
N ARG A 73 4.89 -9.34 -0.98
CA ARG A 73 5.73 -10.16 -1.88
C ARG A 73 5.68 -11.64 -1.53
N ASP A 74 5.62 -11.98 -0.23
CA ASP A 74 5.43 -13.36 0.23
C ASP A 74 4.05 -13.89 -0.20
N ASP A 75 2.99 -13.08 -0.11
CA ASP A 75 1.64 -13.42 -0.60
C ASP A 75 1.63 -13.69 -2.11
N LEU A 76 2.38 -12.93 -2.90
CA LEU A 76 2.56 -13.21 -4.33
C LEU A 76 3.26 -14.56 -4.55
N GLY A 77 4.26 -14.90 -3.72
CA GLY A 77 4.90 -16.21 -3.72
C GLY A 77 3.91 -17.35 -3.47
N ILE A 78 3.02 -17.17 -2.49
CA ILE A 78 1.94 -18.11 -2.17
C ILE A 78 0.97 -18.25 -3.34
N ALA A 79 0.53 -17.15 -3.95
CA ALA A 79 -0.37 -17.17 -5.11
C ALA A 79 0.24 -17.94 -6.31
N ARG A 80 1.52 -17.74 -6.59
CA ARG A 80 2.26 -18.48 -7.63
C ARG A 80 2.33 -19.99 -7.32
N ALA A 81 2.57 -20.37 -6.07
CA ALA A 81 2.56 -21.76 -5.65
C ALA A 81 1.18 -22.40 -5.81
N GLN A 82 0.09 -21.66 -5.49
CA GLN A 82 -1.30 -22.10 -5.70
C GLN A 82 -1.61 -22.29 -7.19
N ALA A 83 -1.15 -21.39 -8.06
CA ALA A 83 -1.33 -21.51 -9.50
C ALA A 83 -0.55 -22.74 -10.07
N PHE A 84 0.64 -22.99 -9.58
CA PHE A 84 1.38 -24.20 -9.90
C PHE A 84 0.59 -25.45 -9.48
N ALA A 85 0.09 -25.50 -8.24
CA ALA A 85 -0.71 -26.62 -7.73
C ALA A 85 -1.98 -26.86 -8.56
N ALA A 86 -2.72 -25.79 -8.93
CA ALA A 86 -3.91 -25.85 -9.77
C ALA A 86 -3.60 -26.38 -11.19
N GLY A 87 -2.36 -26.23 -11.63
CA GLY A 87 -1.86 -26.75 -12.91
C GLY A 87 -1.45 -28.22 -12.91
N LEU A 88 -1.34 -28.90 -11.76
CA LEU A 88 -0.94 -30.31 -11.70
C LEU A 88 -2.07 -31.22 -12.20
N LEU A 89 -1.67 -32.38 -12.73
CA LEU A 89 -2.61 -33.43 -13.06
C LEU A 89 -3.06 -34.14 -11.77
N PRO A 90 -4.30 -34.62 -11.70
CA PRO A 90 -4.75 -35.43 -10.57
C PRO A 90 -3.96 -36.74 -10.52
N ASP A 91 -3.59 -37.14 -9.31
CA ASP A 91 -2.89 -38.42 -9.12
C ASP A 91 -3.82 -39.60 -9.36
N PRO A 92 -3.34 -40.67 -10.01
CA PRO A 92 -4.09 -41.90 -10.12
C PRO A 92 -4.26 -42.54 -8.73
N GLN A 93 -5.43 -43.07 -8.48
CA GLN A 93 -5.76 -43.71 -7.22
C GLN A 93 -5.54 -45.25 -7.34
N LEU A 94 -4.69 -45.79 -6.46
CA LEU A 94 -4.51 -47.22 -6.29
C LEU A 94 -5.41 -47.70 -5.14
N SER A 95 -6.32 -48.62 -5.44
CA SER A 95 -7.17 -49.32 -4.45
C SER A 95 -6.73 -50.76 -4.29
N ILE A 96 -6.63 -51.22 -3.04
CA ILE A 96 -6.35 -52.60 -2.71
C ILE A 96 -7.37 -53.07 -1.67
N SER A 97 -8.12 -54.08 -1.97
CA SER A 97 -9.01 -54.73 -1.00
C SER A 97 -8.78 -56.25 -0.93
N SER A 98 -9.06 -56.80 0.22
CA SER A 98 -8.88 -58.24 0.49
C SER A 98 -10.03 -58.75 1.38
N ASP A 99 -10.78 -59.76 0.88
CA ASP A 99 -11.86 -60.39 1.59
C ASP A 99 -11.49 -61.77 2.09
N TYR A 100 -11.92 -62.06 3.33
CA TYR A 100 -11.64 -63.31 4.02
C TYR A 100 -12.96 -64.08 4.17
N PRO A 101 -13.20 -65.08 3.35
CA PRO A 101 -14.39 -65.90 3.49
C PRO A 101 -14.36 -66.67 4.79
N GLY A 102 -15.49 -66.66 5.55
CA GLY A 102 -15.66 -67.44 6.78
C GLY A 102 -16.05 -68.90 6.61
N ALA A 103 -16.09 -69.43 5.35
CA ALA A 103 -16.53 -70.77 5.03
C ALA A 103 -15.35 -71.67 4.56
N ALA A 104 -15.38 -72.95 4.94
CA ALA A 104 -14.40 -73.92 4.51
C ALA A 104 -14.45 -74.16 3.00
N GLY A 105 -13.27 -74.29 2.35
CA GLY A 105 -13.18 -74.51 0.91
C GLY A 105 -13.08 -73.26 0.04
N TYR A 106 -13.13 -72.07 0.63
CA TYR A 106 -12.96 -70.80 -0.08
C TYR A 106 -11.58 -70.21 0.24
N MET A 107 -10.97 -69.58 -0.78
CA MET A 107 -9.69 -68.91 -0.67
C MET A 107 -9.92 -67.38 -0.44
N ARG A 108 -8.88 -66.72 0.08
CA ARG A 108 -8.84 -65.25 0.23
C ARG A 108 -8.98 -64.58 -1.13
N ALA A 109 -9.99 -63.73 -1.28
CA ALA A 109 -10.12 -62.91 -2.44
C ALA A 109 -9.28 -61.61 -2.31
N PHE A 110 -8.87 -61.06 -3.42
CA PHE A 110 -8.25 -59.70 -3.45
C PHE A 110 -8.56 -58.98 -4.75
N ASN A 111 -8.55 -57.66 -4.65
CA ASN A 111 -8.84 -56.77 -5.76
C ASN A 111 -7.79 -55.62 -5.77
N TYR A 112 -7.21 -55.42 -6.92
CA TYR A 112 -6.30 -54.27 -7.22
C TYR A 112 -6.99 -53.41 -8.28
N GLY A 113 -7.15 -52.12 -7.97
CA GLY A 113 -7.73 -51.15 -8.91
C GLY A 113 -6.79 -49.97 -9.07
N LEU A 114 -6.60 -49.50 -10.30
CA LEU A 114 -5.97 -48.23 -10.61
C LEU A 114 -7.00 -47.38 -11.33
N SER A 115 -7.34 -46.19 -10.81
CA SER A 115 -8.36 -45.32 -11.39
C SER A 115 -7.89 -43.86 -11.46
N MET A 116 -8.48 -43.08 -12.36
CA MET A 116 -8.22 -41.67 -12.55
C MET A 116 -9.54 -40.90 -12.70
N ASP A 117 -9.61 -39.73 -12.08
CA ASP A 117 -10.76 -38.83 -12.18
C ASP A 117 -10.68 -38.00 -13.46
N VAL A 118 -11.58 -38.26 -14.39
CA VAL A 118 -11.69 -37.55 -15.68
C VAL A 118 -12.24 -36.13 -15.48
N MET A 119 -13.14 -35.94 -14.50
CA MET A 119 -13.75 -34.65 -14.27
C MET A 119 -12.72 -33.66 -13.72
N ALA A 120 -11.79 -34.10 -12.88
CA ALA A 120 -10.66 -33.28 -12.42
C ALA A 120 -9.77 -32.82 -13.59
N ILE A 121 -9.59 -33.65 -14.63
CA ILE A 121 -8.87 -33.25 -15.86
C ILE A 121 -9.66 -32.19 -16.63
N VAL A 122 -10.97 -32.35 -16.78
CA VAL A 122 -11.85 -31.43 -17.52
C VAL A 122 -11.90 -30.04 -16.85
N THR A 123 -12.02 -30.00 -15.52
CA THR A 123 -12.09 -28.74 -14.76
C THR A 123 -10.72 -28.10 -14.55
N ARG A 124 -9.62 -28.86 -14.69
CA ARG A 124 -8.24 -28.37 -14.50
C ARG A 124 -7.94 -27.12 -15.33
N GLY A 125 -8.40 -27.07 -16.59
CA GLY A 125 -8.16 -25.92 -17.47
C GLY A 125 -8.75 -24.63 -16.92
N ALA A 126 -9.97 -24.66 -16.43
CA ALA A 126 -10.65 -23.52 -15.81
C ALA A 126 -10.01 -23.18 -14.45
N ASN A 127 -9.70 -24.18 -13.62
CA ASN A 127 -9.06 -23.98 -12.33
C ASN A 127 -7.66 -23.34 -12.49
N LYS A 128 -6.86 -23.81 -13.45
CA LYS A 128 -5.55 -23.22 -13.74
C LYS A 128 -5.68 -21.76 -14.19
N LYS A 129 -6.57 -21.47 -15.14
CA LYS A 129 -6.81 -20.09 -15.61
C LYS A 129 -7.27 -19.18 -14.49
N SER A 130 -8.16 -19.65 -13.62
CA SER A 130 -8.59 -18.90 -12.44
C SER A 130 -7.42 -18.61 -11.49
N ALA A 131 -6.55 -19.59 -11.27
CA ALA A 131 -5.38 -19.43 -10.41
C ALA A 131 -4.35 -18.47 -11.04
N ASP A 132 -4.09 -18.57 -12.36
CA ASP A 132 -3.20 -17.66 -13.08
C ASP A 132 -3.73 -16.20 -13.02
N ALA A 133 -5.05 -16.00 -13.20
CA ALA A 133 -5.68 -14.69 -13.04
C ALA A 133 -5.64 -14.18 -11.59
N SER A 134 -5.68 -15.09 -10.60
CA SER A 134 -5.49 -14.76 -9.19
C SER A 134 -4.05 -14.31 -8.89
N VAL A 135 -3.05 -14.88 -9.56
CA VAL A 135 -1.66 -14.39 -9.49
C VAL A 135 -1.57 -12.97 -10.03
N ALA A 136 -2.16 -12.71 -11.22
CA ALA A 136 -2.18 -11.36 -11.79
C ALA A 136 -2.89 -10.35 -10.88
N LYS A 137 -4.01 -10.75 -10.23
CA LYS A 137 -4.67 -9.92 -9.20
C LYS A 137 -3.74 -9.57 -8.05
N THR A 138 -2.99 -10.55 -7.53
CA THR A 138 -2.09 -10.36 -6.39
C THR A 138 -0.89 -9.50 -6.78
N ASP A 139 -0.32 -9.70 -7.96
CA ASP A 139 0.80 -8.93 -8.50
C ASP A 139 0.43 -7.45 -8.71
N LEU A 140 -0.73 -7.18 -9.31
CA LEU A 140 -1.27 -5.82 -9.45
C LEU A 140 -1.65 -5.20 -8.09
N GLY A 141 -2.10 -6.02 -7.15
CA GLY A 141 -2.34 -5.60 -5.77
C GLY A 141 -1.06 -5.20 -5.05
N LEU A 142 0.04 -5.92 -5.25
CA LEU A 142 1.37 -5.55 -4.75
C LEU A 142 1.83 -4.23 -5.36
N LEU A 143 1.71 -4.07 -6.69
CA LEU A 143 2.06 -2.82 -7.37
C LEU A 143 1.26 -1.63 -6.82
N TRP A 144 -0.02 -1.83 -6.53
CA TRP A 144 -0.84 -0.79 -5.89
C TRP A 144 -0.35 -0.43 -4.48
N GLN A 145 0.03 -1.43 -3.68
CA GLN A 145 0.60 -1.18 -2.35
C GLN A 145 1.95 -0.46 -2.43
N GLU A 146 2.83 -0.86 -3.35
CA GLU A 146 4.11 -0.17 -3.60
C GLU A 146 3.86 1.29 -3.96
N TRP A 147 2.87 1.56 -4.78
CA TRP A 147 2.48 2.90 -5.13
C TRP A 147 1.98 3.75 -3.95
N GLN A 148 1.12 3.16 -3.12
CA GLN A 148 0.65 3.82 -1.90
C GLN A 148 1.81 4.11 -0.93
N VAL A 149 2.74 3.18 -0.78
CA VAL A 149 3.94 3.36 0.06
C VAL A 149 4.82 4.50 -0.47
N VAL A 150 5.01 4.61 -1.78
CA VAL A 150 5.75 5.74 -2.39
C VAL A 150 5.04 7.07 -2.13
N ALA A 151 3.71 7.14 -2.31
CA ALA A 151 2.95 8.34 -2.03
C ALA A 151 3.06 8.76 -0.55
N GLN A 152 2.92 7.81 0.36
CA GLN A 152 3.04 8.04 1.80
C GLN A 152 4.47 8.47 2.19
N ALA A 153 5.50 7.88 1.57
CA ALA A 153 6.90 8.26 1.79
C ALA A 153 7.15 9.71 1.37
N LYS A 154 6.64 10.11 0.20
CA LYS A 154 6.71 11.50 -0.29
C LYS A 154 5.98 12.48 0.65
N GLN A 155 4.77 12.13 1.10
CA GLN A 155 4.00 12.96 2.03
C GLN A 155 4.74 13.13 3.37
N LEU A 156 5.24 12.05 3.97
CA LEU A 156 5.98 12.12 5.23
C LEU A 156 7.30 12.88 5.09
N PHE A 157 7.99 12.73 3.95
CA PHE A 157 9.19 13.51 3.64
C PHE A 157 8.90 15.03 3.61
N LEU A 158 7.88 15.46 2.84
CA LEU A 158 7.49 16.87 2.74
C LEU A 158 7.05 17.41 4.09
N LYS A 159 6.25 16.66 4.81
CA LYS A 159 5.78 17.00 6.15
C LYS A 159 6.94 17.20 7.13
N ALA A 160 7.88 16.25 7.20
CA ALA A 160 9.03 16.35 8.07
C ALA A 160 9.89 17.60 7.74
N ARG A 161 10.06 17.89 6.46
CA ARG A 161 10.81 19.07 6.01
C ARG A 161 10.14 20.38 6.40
N LEU A 162 8.86 20.53 6.08
CA LEU A 162 8.12 21.77 6.35
C LEU A 162 7.91 22.00 7.85
N GLN A 163 7.79 20.94 8.64
CA GLN A 163 7.80 21.02 10.10
C GLN A 163 9.12 21.54 10.65
N ASN A 164 10.25 21.20 10.04
CA ASN A 164 11.56 21.77 10.40
C ASN A 164 11.66 23.28 10.11
N GLU A 165 10.91 23.80 9.15
CA GLU A 165 10.80 25.23 8.88
C GLU A 165 9.84 25.95 9.85
N THR A 166 8.74 25.29 10.23
CA THR A 166 7.69 25.86 11.08
C THR A 166 8.08 25.89 12.56
N LEU A 167 8.81 24.89 13.06
CA LEU A 167 9.21 24.79 14.46
C LEU A 167 9.98 26.01 14.98
N PRO A 168 11.02 26.55 14.30
CA PRO A 168 11.74 27.73 14.75
C PRO A 168 10.86 29.00 14.76
N LEU A 169 9.85 29.11 13.88
CA LEU A 169 8.90 30.23 13.89
C LEU A 169 8.00 30.18 15.12
N LEU A 170 7.47 29.01 15.45
CA LEU A 170 6.66 28.79 16.65
C LEU A 170 7.50 28.97 17.94
N GLN A 171 8.76 28.59 17.91
CA GLN A 171 9.69 28.86 19.02
C GLN A 171 9.87 30.37 19.22
N GLN A 172 10.12 31.12 18.16
CA GLN A 172 10.24 32.58 18.23
C GLN A 172 8.95 33.22 18.76
N GLN A 173 7.78 32.76 18.30
CA GLN A 173 6.48 33.23 18.77
C GLN A 173 6.28 32.97 20.28
N ARG A 174 6.65 31.78 20.75
CA ARG A 174 6.62 31.45 22.17
C ARG A 174 7.54 32.36 23.01
N ASP A 175 8.77 32.56 22.54
CA ASP A 175 9.77 33.34 23.27
C ASP A 175 9.42 34.85 23.29
N LEU A 176 8.85 35.39 22.20
CA LEU A 176 8.33 36.72 22.12
C LEU A 176 7.19 36.96 23.11
N THR A 177 6.18 36.08 23.09
CA THR A 177 5.01 36.17 23.99
C THR A 177 5.40 35.95 25.46
N ARG A 178 6.39 35.09 25.72
CA ARG A 178 6.98 34.93 27.07
C ARG A 178 7.62 36.23 27.56
N THR A 179 8.44 36.83 26.73
CA THR A 179 9.12 38.10 27.08
C THR A 179 8.11 39.21 27.35
N ARG A 180 7.06 39.27 26.53
CA ARG A 180 5.94 40.20 26.74
C ARG A 180 5.26 39.96 28.08
N TYR A 181 4.89 38.74 28.41
CA TYR A 181 4.27 38.40 29.69
C TYR A 181 5.20 38.76 30.88
N GLU A 182 6.48 38.42 30.84
CA GLU A 182 7.44 38.70 31.93
C GLU A 182 7.56 40.22 32.17
N ARG A 183 7.66 41.04 31.13
CA ARG A 183 7.67 42.51 31.23
C ARG A 183 6.37 43.08 31.80
N MET A 184 5.23 42.56 31.36
CA MET A 184 3.93 43.00 31.87
C MET A 184 3.71 42.56 33.32
N ALA A 185 4.24 41.41 33.74
CA ALA A 185 4.23 40.99 35.13
C ALA A 185 5.10 41.89 36.03
N GLU A 186 6.20 42.42 35.53
CA GLU A 186 7.01 43.43 36.21
C GLU A 186 6.27 44.75 36.33
N ALA A 187 5.74 45.29 35.23
CA ALA A 187 4.93 46.51 35.24
C ALA A 187 3.70 46.43 36.16
N ARG A 188 3.10 45.26 36.29
CA ARG A 188 1.98 44.99 37.21
C ARG A 188 2.45 45.06 38.67
N ARG A 189 3.63 44.52 39.00
CA ARG A 189 4.22 44.62 40.38
C ARG A 189 4.52 46.06 40.76
N ASP A 190 4.90 46.89 39.78
CA ASP A 190 5.16 48.30 39.97
C ASP A 190 3.89 49.18 40.02
N GLY A 191 2.70 48.55 39.88
CA GLY A 191 1.44 49.23 39.90
C GLY A 191 1.05 49.93 38.58
N ASN A 192 1.77 49.75 37.51
CA ASN A 192 1.63 50.42 36.21
C ASN A 192 0.77 49.64 35.20
N LEU A 193 0.19 48.51 35.58
CA LEU A 193 -0.62 47.65 34.70
C LEU A 193 -1.84 47.08 35.43
N THR A 194 -2.92 46.87 34.68
CA THR A 194 -4.14 46.21 35.17
C THR A 194 -4.01 44.69 35.16
N GLU A 195 -4.77 43.98 36.02
CA GLU A 195 -4.80 42.52 36.08
C GLU A 195 -5.30 41.90 34.74
N ASP A 196 -6.31 42.52 34.11
CA ASP A 196 -6.87 42.07 32.84
C ASP A 196 -5.81 42.01 31.71
N ALA A 197 -4.96 43.08 31.63
CA ALA A 197 -3.90 43.15 30.64
C ALA A 197 -2.82 42.04 30.88
N LEU A 198 -2.48 41.77 32.15
CA LEU A 198 -1.55 40.70 32.50
C LEU A 198 -2.14 39.33 32.15
N THR A 199 -3.44 39.12 32.47
CA THR A 199 -4.14 37.86 32.15
C THR A 199 -4.21 37.61 30.62
N ALA A 200 -4.45 38.64 29.81
CA ALA A 200 -4.41 38.52 28.36
C ALA A 200 -3.01 38.12 27.85
N ALA A 201 -1.94 38.71 28.41
CA ALA A 201 -0.57 38.35 28.04
C ALA A 201 -0.20 36.91 28.46
N LEU A 202 -0.66 36.46 29.65
CA LEU A 202 -0.48 35.08 30.10
C LEU A 202 -1.19 34.08 29.19
N THR A 203 -2.41 34.40 28.76
CA THR A 203 -3.18 33.58 27.82
C THR A 203 -2.45 33.45 26.48
N ALA A 204 -2.00 34.57 25.90
CA ALA A 204 -1.25 34.55 24.64
C ALA A 204 0.06 33.74 24.76
N TYR A 205 0.80 33.86 25.86
CA TYR A 205 1.99 33.03 26.10
C TYR A 205 1.64 31.55 26.26
N SER A 206 0.56 31.24 26.98
CA SER A 206 0.13 29.85 27.19
C SER A 206 -0.27 29.19 25.87
N ASP A 207 -0.98 29.92 25.00
CA ASP A 207 -1.38 29.44 23.67
C ASP A 207 -0.15 29.24 22.76
N ALA A 208 0.78 30.18 22.69
CA ALA A 208 1.99 30.05 21.90
C ALA A 208 2.89 28.88 22.40
N ARG A 209 2.98 28.69 23.71
CA ARG A 209 3.67 27.53 24.31
C ARG A 209 3.00 26.21 23.92
N LYS A 210 1.66 26.18 23.96
CA LYS A 210 0.90 24.99 23.58
C LYS A 210 1.13 24.66 22.09
N GLN A 211 1.00 25.66 21.20
CA GLN A 211 1.24 25.48 19.75
C GLN A 211 2.64 24.94 19.47
N TYR A 212 3.68 25.51 20.09
CA TYR A 212 5.05 25.00 19.93
C TYR A 212 5.20 23.56 20.42
N THR A 213 4.63 23.20 21.60
CA THR A 213 4.72 21.85 22.13
C THR A 213 3.94 20.84 21.25
N ASP A 214 2.80 21.23 20.72
CA ASP A 214 2.01 20.39 19.82
C ASP A 214 2.74 20.16 18.49
N ALA A 215 3.39 21.20 17.94
CA ALA A 215 4.23 21.08 16.75
C ALA A 215 5.45 20.19 16.98
N GLN A 216 6.11 20.30 18.15
CA GLN A 216 7.19 19.36 18.51
C GLN A 216 6.73 17.91 18.53
N ARG A 217 5.59 17.64 19.15
CA ARG A 217 5.03 16.26 19.18
C ARG A 217 4.68 15.78 17.78
N ALA A 218 4.12 16.66 16.94
CA ALA A 218 3.79 16.32 15.56
C ALA A 218 5.06 15.99 14.75
N ALA A 219 6.16 16.73 14.94
CA ALA A 219 7.43 16.46 14.27
C ALA A 219 8.05 15.13 14.73
N GLU A 220 8.04 14.83 16.02
CA GLU A 220 8.48 13.52 16.54
C GLU A 220 7.61 12.37 16.00
N GLN A 221 6.29 12.56 15.94
CA GLN A 221 5.40 11.55 15.36
C GLN A 221 5.71 11.32 13.88
N THR A 222 5.89 12.38 13.09
CA THR A 222 6.26 12.27 11.67
C THR A 222 7.60 11.55 11.49
N HIS A 223 8.58 11.82 12.34
CA HIS A 223 9.87 11.13 12.34
C HIS A 223 9.70 9.62 12.61
N HIS A 224 8.91 9.25 13.61
CA HIS A 224 8.63 7.85 13.92
C HIS A 224 7.83 7.15 12.81
N ASP A 225 6.83 7.83 12.25
CA ASP A 225 6.01 7.29 11.14
C ASP A 225 6.88 7.06 9.89
N LEU A 226 7.79 8.01 9.59
CA LEU A 226 8.73 7.86 8.49
C LEU A 226 9.68 6.68 8.72
N ASN A 227 10.30 6.56 9.90
CA ASN A 227 11.16 5.44 10.23
C ASN A 227 10.42 4.10 10.14
N ALA A 228 9.19 4.02 10.64
CA ALA A 228 8.36 2.82 10.56
C ALA A 228 8.05 2.45 9.11
N LEU A 229 7.66 3.43 8.27
CA LEU A 229 7.38 3.22 6.85
C LEU A 229 8.62 2.71 6.10
N LEU A 230 9.80 3.24 6.45
CA LEU A 230 11.08 2.85 5.86
C LEU A 230 11.68 1.56 6.46
N GLY A 231 11.00 0.93 7.43
CA GLY A 231 11.51 -0.25 8.13
C GLY A 231 12.80 0.01 8.92
N LEU A 232 13.00 1.25 9.39
CA LEU A 232 14.16 1.67 10.17
C LEU A 232 13.91 1.53 11.67
N ALA A 233 15.00 1.45 12.43
CA ALA A 233 14.92 1.48 13.89
C ALA A 233 14.43 2.87 14.37
N PRO A 234 13.66 2.94 15.47
CA PRO A 234 13.02 4.18 15.92
C PRO A 234 13.97 5.34 16.24
N ASP A 235 15.24 5.03 16.55
CA ASP A 235 16.29 5.98 16.91
C ASP A 235 17.10 6.51 15.72
N VAL A 236 16.81 6.07 14.51
CA VAL A 236 17.51 6.51 13.29
C VAL A 236 17.15 7.97 12.98
N GLN A 237 18.15 8.84 12.95
CA GLN A 237 18.00 10.22 12.53
C GLN A 237 18.31 10.34 11.03
N LEU A 238 17.31 10.80 10.27
CA LEU A 238 17.43 11.00 8.83
C LEU A 238 17.80 12.45 8.52
N VAL A 239 18.77 12.63 7.64
CA VAL A 239 19.07 13.92 7.03
C VAL A 239 18.30 14.00 5.72
N LEU A 240 17.26 14.83 5.68
CA LEU A 240 16.42 15.03 4.50
C LEU A 240 16.92 16.24 3.71
N LYS A 241 17.12 16.09 2.40
CA LYS A 241 17.64 17.12 1.48
C LYS A 241 16.70 17.37 0.30
N GLY A 242 16.87 18.49 -0.39
CA GLY A 242 16.12 18.82 -1.61
C GLY A 242 15.02 19.86 -1.37
N ASP A 243 14.60 20.53 -2.43
CA ASP A 243 13.57 21.58 -2.42
C ASP A 243 12.32 21.14 -3.20
N ASP A 244 12.07 19.85 -3.20
CA ASP A 244 11.06 19.25 -4.08
C ASP A 244 9.64 19.59 -3.61
N ASP A 245 9.14 20.73 -4.02
CA ASP A 245 7.71 20.99 -4.07
C ASP A 245 7.11 20.09 -5.16
N ALA A 246 6.08 19.31 -4.79
CA ALA A 246 5.33 18.56 -5.78
C ALA A 246 4.80 19.52 -6.86
N ALA A 247 5.26 19.35 -8.10
CA ALA A 247 4.88 20.23 -9.20
C ALA A 247 3.35 20.22 -9.41
N PRO A 248 2.74 21.35 -9.73
CA PRO A 248 1.31 21.39 -10.07
C PRO A 248 1.06 20.57 -11.33
N VAL A 249 -0.03 19.82 -11.36
CA VAL A 249 -0.52 19.11 -12.54
C VAL A 249 -1.57 20.00 -13.22
N ASP A 250 -1.44 20.22 -14.51
CA ASP A 250 -2.40 21.01 -15.28
C ASP A 250 -3.72 20.25 -15.51
N ASP A 251 -4.79 21.01 -15.71
CA ASP A 251 -6.15 20.49 -15.84
C ASP A 251 -6.33 19.52 -17.02
N ALA A 252 -5.65 19.74 -18.13
CA ALA A 252 -5.75 18.89 -19.31
C ALA A 252 -5.11 17.52 -19.04
N THR A 253 -3.95 17.51 -18.38
CA THR A 253 -3.28 16.28 -17.93
C THR A 253 -4.14 15.51 -16.92
N ILE A 254 -4.83 16.20 -15.99
CA ILE A 254 -5.76 15.57 -15.05
C ILE A 254 -6.91 14.89 -15.80
N ASP A 255 -7.54 15.58 -16.75
CA ASP A 255 -8.69 15.04 -17.51
C ASP A 255 -8.28 13.82 -18.36
N GLU A 256 -7.09 13.84 -18.99
CA GLU A 256 -6.54 12.70 -19.72
C GLU A 256 -6.26 11.52 -18.79
N ALA A 257 -5.61 11.76 -17.66
CA ALA A 257 -5.32 10.73 -16.67
C ALA A 257 -6.59 10.09 -16.09
N VAL A 258 -7.63 10.89 -15.81
CA VAL A 258 -8.94 10.40 -15.34
C VAL A 258 -9.57 9.45 -16.38
N ALA A 259 -9.53 9.80 -17.67
CA ALA A 259 -10.03 8.93 -18.74
C ALA A 259 -9.23 7.61 -18.84
N ALA A 260 -7.96 7.64 -18.47
CA ALA A 260 -7.05 6.48 -18.52
C ALA A 260 -7.08 5.62 -17.23
N LEU A 261 -7.70 6.05 -16.12
CA LEU A 261 -7.74 5.33 -14.84
C LEU A 261 -8.06 3.82 -14.96
N PRO A 262 -9.10 3.40 -15.75
CA PRO A 262 -9.44 1.98 -15.87
C PRO A 262 -8.32 1.11 -16.47
N LYS A 263 -7.37 1.71 -17.18
CA LYS A 263 -6.28 1.03 -17.89
C LYS A 263 -4.92 1.18 -17.23
N ARG A 264 -4.77 2.15 -16.32
CA ARG A 264 -3.49 2.49 -15.71
C ARG A 264 -3.44 2.18 -14.22
N ARG A 265 -4.55 2.34 -13.52
CA ARG A 265 -4.56 2.25 -12.06
C ARG A 265 -4.50 0.79 -11.58
N PRO A 266 -3.46 0.39 -10.83
CA PRO A 266 -3.22 -1.01 -10.50
C PRO A 266 -4.33 -1.68 -9.69
N ASP A 267 -5.00 -0.95 -8.79
CA ASP A 267 -6.12 -1.49 -7.99
C ASP A 267 -7.35 -1.82 -8.88
N LEU A 268 -7.63 -1.00 -9.90
CA LEU A 268 -8.69 -1.27 -10.86
C LEU A 268 -8.33 -2.46 -11.77
N LEU A 269 -7.07 -2.55 -12.20
CA LEU A 269 -6.56 -3.69 -12.96
C LEU A 269 -6.56 -4.97 -12.11
N ALA A 270 -6.24 -4.89 -10.83
CA ALA A 270 -6.34 -6.03 -9.89
C ALA A 270 -7.79 -6.52 -9.75
N LEU A 271 -8.76 -5.61 -9.68
CA LEU A 271 -10.18 -5.97 -9.66
C LEU A 271 -10.62 -6.62 -10.97
N GLN A 272 -10.13 -6.16 -12.13
CA GLN A 272 -10.38 -6.80 -13.43
C GLN A 272 -9.81 -8.22 -13.45
N ALA A 273 -8.55 -8.41 -13.04
CA ALA A 273 -7.94 -9.74 -12.95
C ALA A 273 -8.70 -10.66 -11.95
N GLY A 274 -9.17 -10.11 -10.84
CA GLY A 274 -10.03 -10.82 -9.88
C GLY A 274 -11.38 -11.23 -10.46
N TYR A 275 -11.97 -10.40 -11.30
CA TYR A 275 -13.19 -10.73 -12.02
C TYR A 275 -12.97 -11.86 -13.05
N GLU A 276 -11.88 -11.81 -13.80
CA GLU A 276 -11.45 -12.87 -14.73
C GLU A 276 -11.25 -14.22 -13.97
N ALA A 277 -10.58 -14.19 -12.83
CA ALA A 277 -10.42 -15.37 -11.97
C ALA A 277 -11.79 -15.95 -11.56
N GLN A 278 -12.75 -15.10 -11.26
CA GLN A 278 -14.10 -15.50 -10.86
C GLN A 278 -14.93 -16.04 -12.04
N GLU A 279 -14.77 -15.50 -13.24
CA GLU A 279 -15.41 -16.04 -14.45
C GLU A 279 -14.99 -17.50 -14.67
N GLU A 280 -13.71 -17.81 -14.53
CA GLU A 280 -13.21 -19.17 -14.68
C GLU A 280 -13.64 -20.10 -13.53
N LYS A 281 -13.76 -19.58 -12.28
CA LYS A 281 -14.38 -20.34 -11.17
C LYS A 281 -15.84 -20.67 -11.43
N TYR A 282 -16.60 -19.69 -11.91
CA TYR A 282 -18.00 -19.89 -12.28
C TYR A 282 -18.13 -20.91 -13.40
N ARG A 283 -17.24 -20.87 -14.40
CA ARG A 283 -17.16 -21.86 -15.47
C ARG A 283 -16.84 -23.27 -14.93
N ALA A 284 -15.88 -23.40 -14.03
CA ALA A 284 -15.58 -24.67 -13.37
C ALA A 284 -16.76 -25.23 -12.59
N ALA A 285 -17.50 -24.36 -11.88
CA ALA A 285 -18.71 -24.74 -11.14
C ALA A 285 -19.83 -25.25 -12.08
N ILE A 286 -20.00 -24.65 -13.25
CA ILE A 286 -20.94 -25.11 -14.29
C ILE A 286 -20.48 -26.46 -14.83
N LEU A 287 -19.21 -26.65 -15.14
CA LEU A 287 -18.69 -27.95 -15.61
C LEU A 287 -18.88 -29.05 -14.56
N SER A 288 -18.77 -28.70 -13.28
CA SER A 288 -19.02 -29.65 -12.16
C SER A 288 -20.49 -30.02 -11.96
N GLN A 289 -21.42 -29.54 -12.78
CA GLN A 289 -22.82 -30.05 -12.84
C GLN A 289 -22.90 -31.40 -13.56
N PHE A 290 -21.92 -31.70 -14.42
CA PHE A 290 -21.86 -32.99 -15.08
C PHE A 290 -21.44 -34.09 -14.10
N PRO A 291 -21.87 -35.36 -14.36
CA PRO A 291 -21.49 -36.49 -13.53
C PRO A 291 -19.97 -36.60 -13.39
N SER A 292 -19.47 -36.81 -12.17
CA SER A 292 -18.06 -37.17 -11.99
C SER A 292 -17.83 -38.56 -12.60
N LEU A 293 -16.88 -38.64 -13.50
CA LEU A 293 -16.49 -39.85 -14.22
C LEU A 293 -15.08 -40.25 -13.77
N SER A 294 -14.97 -41.46 -13.24
CA SER A 294 -13.69 -42.12 -12.98
C SER A 294 -13.53 -43.34 -13.87
N VAL A 295 -12.39 -43.43 -14.54
CA VAL A 295 -12.03 -44.59 -15.37
C VAL A 295 -10.86 -45.31 -14.75
N GLY A 296 -10.88 -46.64 -14.79
CA GLY A 296 -9.82 -47.41 -14.17
C GLY A 296 -9.67 -48.81 -14.78
N PHE A 297 -8.68 -49.50 -14.30
CA PHE A 297 -8.39 -50.90 -14.56
C PHE A 297 -8.39 -51.64 -13.25
N VAL A 298 -9.04 -52.83 -13.25
CA VAL A 298 -9.19 -53.68 -12.06
C VAL A 298 -8.65 -55.07 -12.39
N ARG A 299 -7.92 -55.63 -11.45
CA ARG A 299 -7.52 -57.04 -11.44
C ARG A 299 -7.94 -57.67 -10.10
N ALA A 300 -8.74 -58.69 -10.16
CA ALA A 300 -9.25 -59.36 -8.98
C ALA A 300 -9.03 -60.90 -9.05
N ARG A 301 -8.96 -61.51 -7.89
CA ARG A 301 -9.12 -62.96 -7.69
C ARG A 301 -10.30 -63.14 -6.73
N ASP A 302 -11.28 -63.92 -7.13
CA ASP A 302 -12.41 -64.24 -6.27
C ASP A 302 -12.07 -65.37 -5.25
N THR A 303 -13.04 -65.72 -4.45
CA THR A 303 -12.94 -66.77 -3.44
C THR A 303 -12.87 -68.20 -4.02
N SER A 304 -13.10 -68.37 -5.32
CA SER A 304 -13.03 -69.60 -6.08
C SER A 304 -11.77 -69.70 -6.93
N GLU A 305 -10.77 -68.84 -6.69
CA GLU A 305 -9.48 -68.75 -7.41
C GLU A 305 -9.58 -68.30 -8.87
N ILE A 306 -10.74 -67.72 -9.29
CA ILE A 306 -10.86 -67.20 -10.63
C ILE A 306 -10.25 -65.82 -10.71
N TYR A 307 -9.32 -65.63 -11.65
CA TYR A 307 -8.70 -64.32 -11.93
C TYR A 307 -9.48 -63.59 -12.99
N THR A 308 -9.84 -62.35 -12.67
CA THR A 308 -10.50 -61.46 -13.60
C THR A 308 -9.66 -60.20 -13.81
N SER A 309 -9.73 -59.62 -15.00
CA SER A 309 -9.17 -58.33 -15.34
C SER A 309 -10.12 -57.58 -16.22
N GLY A 310 -10.30 -56.30 -15.97
CA GLY A 310 -11.26 -55.51 -16.72
C GLY A 310 -11.13 -54.00 -16.53
N PHE A 311 -11.83 -53.25 -17.36
CA PHE A 311 -11.98 -51.81 -17.18
C PHE A 311 -13.11 -51.54 -16.21
N GLN A 312 -12.92 -50.56 -15.36
CA GLN A 312 -13.93 -50.05 -14.46
C GLN A 312 -14.27 -48.59 -14.83
N VAL A 313 -15.57 -48.32 -14.92
CA VAL A 313 -16.07 -46.95 -15.08
C VAL A 313 -17.00 -46.71 -13.88
N SER A 314 -16.68 -45.68 -13.11
CA SER A 314 -17.52 -45.22 -11.99
C SER A 314 -18.09 -43.86 -12.34
N LEU A 315 -19.44 -43.74 -12.22
CA LEU A 315 -20.16 -42.52 -12.55
C LEU A 315 -21.02 -42.12 -11.35
N SER A 316 -20.78 -40.92 -10.84
CA SER A 316 -21.62 -40.33 -9.79
C SER A 316 -22.74 -39.52 -10.42
N LEU A 317 -23.98 -39.96 -10.22
CA LEU A 317 -25.17 -39.33 -10.79
C LEU A 317 -25.66 -38.16 -9.91
N PRO A 318 -25.49 -36.88 -10.32
CA PRO A 318 -25.92 -35.73 -9.53
C PRO A 318 -27.44 -35.49 -9.66
N ILE A 319 -28.26 -36.44 -9.16
CA ILE A 319 -29.71 -36.40 -9.32
C ILE A 319 -30.35 -35.30 -8.46
N PHE A 320 -29.84 -35.10 -7.26
CA PHE A 320 -30.42 -34.17 -6.27
C PHE A 320 -29.80 -32.80 -6.24
N ASN A 321 -28.49 -32.71 -6.28
CA ASN A 321 -27.77 -31.44 -6.05
C ASN A 321 -27.37 -30.75 -7.35
N ARG A 322 -26.88 -31.48 -8.36
CA ARG A 322 -26.35 -30.90 -9.63
C ARG A 322 -25.42 -29.71 -9.46
N ASN A 323 -24.70 -29.62 -8.36
CA ASN A 323 -23.85 -28.52 -8.00
C ASN A 323 -24.52 -27.12 -8.03
N GLN A 324 -25.87 -27.05 -7.96
CA GLN A 324 -26.64 -25.81 -8.14
C GLN A 324 -26.29 -24.76 -7.07
N GLY A 325 -26.05 -25.19 -5.82
CA GLY A 325 -25.67 -24.32 -4.72
C GLY A 325 -24.34 -23.59 -5.01
N ASN A 326 -23.32 -24.33 -5.44
CA ASN A 326 -22.02 -23.75 -5.79
C ASN A 326 -22.11 -22.82 -7.01
N VAL A 327 -22.85 -23.22 -8.04
CA VAL A 327 -23.13 -22.38 -9.22
C VAL A 327 -23.81 -21.06 -8.82
N ALA A 328 -24.77 -21.10 -7.88
CA ALA A 328 -25.44 -19.90 -7.38
C ALA A 328 -24.48 -18.99 -6.58
N ILE A 329 -23.60 -19.59 -5.76
CA ILE A 329 -22.57 -18.86 -4.99
C ILE A 329 -21.59 -18.15 -5.96
N GLU A 330 -21.04 -18.87 -6.93
CA GLU A 330 -20.08 -18.31 -7.88
C GLU A 330 -20.73 -17.24 -8.77
N LYS A 331 -22.00 -17.41 -9.16
CA LYS A 331 -22.76 -16.39 -9.89
C LYS A 331 -22.96 -15.12 -9.06
N ALA A 332 -23.32 -15.25 -7.79
CA ALA A 332 -23.49 -14.11 -6.89
C ALA A 332 -22.16 -13.40 -6.60
N THR A 333 -21.07 -14.17 -6.42
CA THR A 333 -19.72 -13.62 -6.22
C THR A 333 -19.27 -12.85 -7.46
N ARG A 334 -19.51 -13.34 -8.66
CA ARG A 334 -19.25 -12.64 -9.91
C ARG A 334 -19.97 -11.28 -9.96
N GLN A 335 -21.27 -11.26 -9.61
CA GLN A 335 -22.03 -10.00 -9.57
C GLN A 335 -21.44 -9.03 -8.54
N ARG A 336 -21.10 -9.49 -7.34
CA ARG A 336 -20.47 -8.68 -6.30
C ARG A 336 -19.15 -8.03 -6.78
N LEU A 337 -18.29 -8.80 -7.47
CA LEU A 337 -17.01 -8.27 -7.98
C LEU A 337 -17.22 -7.21 -9.09
N ARG A 338 -18.25 -7.38 -9.92
CA ARG A 338 -18.63 -6.37 -10.91
C ARG A 338 -19.06 -5.06 -10.25
N ASP A 339 -19.89 -5.16 -9.21
CA ASP A 339 -20.37 -3.99 -8.47
C ASP A 339 -19.21 -3.34 -7.69
N GLU A 340 -18.28 -4.13 -7.14
CA GLU A 340 -17.08 -3.68 -6.46
C GLU A 340 -16.16 -2.87 -7.40
N TYR A 341 -15.91 -3.38 -8.62
CA TYR A 341 -15.15 -2.66 -9.64
C TYR A 341 -15.82 -1.32 -9.99
N GLN A 342 -17.12 -1.31 -10.23
CA GLN A 342 -17.84 -0.08 -10.56
C GLN A 342 -17.82 0.94 -9.42
N ASN A 343 -18.00 0.47 -8.18
CA ASN A 343 -17.91 1.31 -7.00
C ASN A 343 -16.49 1.91 -6.85
N ARG A 344 -15.45 1.10 -7.02
CA ARG A 344 -14.06 1.55 -6.94
C ARG A 344 -13.71 2.58 -8.01
N LEU A 345 -14.21 2.40 -9.23
CA LEU A 345 -14.04 3.35 -10.32
C LEU A 345 -14.74 4.68 -10.02
N ASN A 346 -15.99 4.63 -9.54
CA ASN A 346 -16.74 5.83 -9.16
C ASN A 346 -16.04 6.59 -8.02
N GLN A 347 -15.53 5.86 -7.02
CA GLN A 347 -14.76 6.44 -5.93
C GLN A 347 -13.47 7.10 -6.43
N ALA A 348 -12.74 6.45 -7.34
CA ALA A 348 -11.53 7.03 -7.93
C ALA A 348 -11.80 8.36 -8.63
N HIS A 349 -12.89 8.46 -9.39
CA HIS A 349 -13.32 9.71 -10.02
C HIS A 349 -13.68 10.80 -8.98
N ALA A 350 -14.40 10.41 -7.92
CA ALA A 350 -14.78 11.34 -6.85
C ALA A 350 -13.55 11.85 -6.07
N ASP A 351 -12.60 10.97 -5.76
CA ASP A 351 -11.37 11.31 -5.04
C ASP A 351 -10.51 12.30 -5.85
N VAL A 352 -10.35 12.08 -7.16
CA VAL A 352 -9.62 13.02 -8.04
C VAL A 352 -10.33 14.36 -8.12
N ALA A 353 -11.67 14.38 -8.27
CA ALA A 353 -12.42 15.61 -8.32
C ALA A 353 -12.32 16.42 -7.01
N HIS A 354 -12.35 15.75 -5.88
CA HIS A 354 -12.17 16.36 -4.56
C HIS A 354 -10.77 16.97 -4.43
N LEU A 355 -9.70 16.18 -4.68
CA LEU A 355 -8.32 16.68 -4.54
C LEU A 355 -8.01 17.82 -5.52
N ARG A 356 -8.55 17.78 -6.76
CA ARG A 356 -8.43 18.89 -7.72
C ARG A 356 -9.04 20.17 -7.18
N ALA A 357 -10.25 20.09 -6.60
CA ALA A 357 -10.92 21.24 -6.03
C ALA A 357 -10.17 21.80 -4.81
N ASP A 358 -9.73 20.94 -3.90
CA ASP A 358 -8.99 21.34 -2.71
C ASP A 358 -7.63 21.97 -3.08
N THR A 359 -6.89 21.35 -3.99
CA THR A 359 -5.61 21.89 -4.49
C THR A 359 -5.78 23.30 -5.09
N ALA A 360 -6.87 23.53 -5.86
CA ALA A 360 -7.15 24.84 -6.43
C ALA A 360 -7.54 25.89 -5.38
N ILE A 361 -8.19 25.49 -4.29
CA ILE A 361 -8.52 26.39 -3.16
C ILE A 361 -7.25 26.75 -2.40
N LEU A 362 -6.46 25.75 -1.99
CA LEU A 362 -5.21 25.94 -1.24
C LEU A 362 -4.19 26.76 -2.02
N ALA A 363 -4.07 26.56 -3.34
CA ALA A 363 -3.16 27.35 -4.18
C ALA A 363 -3.53 28.85 -4.20
N ARG A 364 -4.83 29.17 -4.29
CA ARG A 364 -5.30 30.58 -4.24
C ARG A 364 -5.11 31.19 -2.86
N GLU A 365 -5.37 30.45 -1.80
CA GLU A 365 -5.19 30.92 -0.43
C GLU A 365 -3.70 31.17 -0.14
N LEU A 366 -2.82 30.29 -0.58
CA LEU A 366 -1.37 30.46 -0.47
C LEU A 366 -0.92 31.73 -1.23
N GLU A 367 -1.33 31.91 -2.47
CA GLU A 367 -1.02 33.10 -3.29
C GLU A 367 -1.42 34.39 -2.59
N GLN A 368 -2.64 34.45 -2.04
CA GLN A 368 -3.15 35.62 -1.31
C GLN A 368 -2.35 35.88 -0.03
N THR A 369 -2.01 34.82 0.70
CA THR A 369 -1.27 34.90 1.96
C THR A 369 0.19 35.32 1.72
N GLU A 370 0.83 34.77 0.68
CA GLU A 370 2.19 35.15 0.26
C GLU A 370 2.23 36.60 -0.25
N ALA A 371 1.21 37.07 -0.96
CA ALA A 371 1.14 38.46 -1.41
C ALA A 371 1.04 39.47 -0.24
N ALA A 372 0.46 39.06 0.90
CA ALA A 372 0.35 39.90 2.10
C ALA A 372 1.65 39.89 2.95
N LEU A 373 2.45 38.83 2.86
CA LEU A 373 3.64 38.64 3.72
C LEU A 373 4.67 39.77 3.64
N PRO A 374 5.06 40.31 2.45
CA PRO A 374 6.05 41.38 2.35
C PRO A 374 5.64 42.65 3.12
N GLY A 375 4.37 43.02 3.14
CA GLY A 375 3.84 44.15 3.90
C GLY A 375 4.03 43.97 5.41
N VAL A 376 3.56 42.82 5.92
CA VAL A 376 3.64 42.49 7.35
C VAL A 376 5.11 42.35 7.79
N ASP A 377 6.00 41.82 6.95
CA ASP A 377 7.42 41.72 7.21
C ASP A 377 8.11 43.11 7.19
N SER A 378 7.65 44.06 6.37
CA SER A 378 8.13 45.44 6.40
C SER A 378 7.75 46.13 7.70
N ASP A 379 6.47 46.04 8.08
CA ASP A 379 5.96 46.61 9.34
C ASP A 379 6.72 46.07 10.57
N ALA A 380 7.02 44.76 10.57
CA ALA A 380 7.79 44.14 11.66
C ALA A 380 9.24 44.63 11.71
N ARG A 381 9.88 44.84 10.55
CA ARG A 381 11.23 45.42 10.50
C ARG A 381 11.28 46.89 10.95
N ASP A 382 10.32 47.68 10.49
CA ASP A 382 10.21 49.09 10.86
C ASP A 382 9.93 49.25 12.36
N ALA A 383 9.06 48.40 12.91
CA ALA A 383 8.78 48.33 14.35
C ALA A 383 10.04 47.89 15.15
N ALA A 384 10.85 46.98 14.62
CA ALA A 384 12.10 46.55 15.26
C ALA A 384 13.14 47.69 15.30
N GLN A 385 13.25 48.46 14.20
CA GLN A 385 14.12 49.62 14.15
C GLN A 385 13.68 50.72 15.12
N ALA A 386 12.36 51.09 15.09
CA ALA A 386 11.81 52.12 15.97
C ALA A 386 11.94 51.74 17.46
N TRP A 387 11.81 50.43 17.79
CA TRP A 387 12.05 49.98 19.15
C TRP A 387 13.52 50.03 19.54
N ALA A 388 14.49 49.71 18.64
CA ALA A 388 15.91 49.83 18.87
C ALA A 388 16.35 51.29 19.07
N ASP A 389 15.69 52.24 18.37
CA ASP A 389 15.91 53.66 18.49
C ASP A 389 15.18 54.29 19.71
N HIS A 390 14.48 53.50 20.51
CA HIS A 390 13.67 53.91 21.67
C HIS A 390 12.43 54.76 21.30
N ASP A 391 12.02 54.78 20.04
CA ASP A 391 10.87 55.56 19.54
C ASP A 391 9.54 54.77 19.60
N LEU A 392 9.62 53.44 19.87
CA LEU A 392 8.45 52.57 19.94
C LEU A 392 8.39 51.80 21.26
N ALA A 393 7.19 51.68 21.85
CA ALA A 393 6.98 50.86 23.02
C ALA A 393 7.11 49.36 22.68
N PHE A 394 7.67 48.57 23.63
CA PHE A 394 7.86 47.13 23.46
C PHE A 394 6.55 46.38 23.06
N GLY A 395 5.41 46.82 23.58
CA GLY A 395 4.10 46.20 23.23
C GLY A 395 3.80 46.27 21.75
N ALA A 396 3.96 47.45 21.13
CA ALA A 396 3.75 47.65 19.70
C ALA A 396 4.76 46.89 18.84
N TYR A 397 6.03 46.87 19.24
CA TYR A 397 7.05 46.03 18.63
C TYR A 397 6.67 44.54 18.66
N ALA A 398 6.27 44.06 19.83
CA ALA A 398 5.89 42.64 20.01
C ALA A 398 4.62 42.29 19.18
N ASP A 399 3.67 43.19 19.06
CA ASP A 399 2.47 43.01 18.22
C ASP A 399 2.85 42.88 16.73
N ALA A 400 3.73 43.77 16.20
CA ALA A 400 4.17 43.71 14.82
C ALA A 400 5.00 42.43 14.54
N GLN A 401 5.91 42.04 15.43
CA GLN A 401 6.69 40.80 15.29
C GLN A 401 5.76 39.56 15.35
N SER A 402 4.77 39.54 16.27
CA SER A 402 3.82 38.45 16.39
C SER A 402 2.96 38.30 15.12
N ALA A 403 2.52 39.40 14.52
CA ALA A 403 1.78 39.40 13.26
C ALA A 403 2.60 38.79 12.12
N ALA A 404 3.88 39.17 11.98
CA ALA A 404 4.79 38.61 10.97
C ALA A 404 5.05 37.12 11.19
N LEU A 405 5.33 36.69 12.42
CA LEU A 405 5.53 35.25 12.74
C LEU A 405 4.27 34.44 12.46
N THR A 406 3.11 34.94 12.85
CA THR A 406 1.82 34.27 12.56
C THR A 406 1.62 34.11 11.06
N LYS A 407 1.88 35.15 10.27
CA LYS A 407 1.74 35.09 8.81
C LYS A 407 2.73 34.12 8.16
N ARG A 408 3.97 34.06 8.64
CA ARG A 408 4.98 33.10 8.16
C ARG A 408 4.57 31.65 8.49
N VAL A 409 4.05 31.39 9.69
CA VAL A 409 3.54 30.06 10.07
C VAL A 409 2.36 29.67 9.18
N GLU A 410 1.46 30.61 8.89
CA GLU A 410 0.31 30.39 7.98
C GLU A 410 0.77 30.00 6.57
N VAL A 411 1.76 30.73 5.99
CA VAL A 411 2.35 30.40 4.68
C VAL A 411 3.00 29.01 4.71
N ALA A 412 3.78 28.68 5.74
CA ALA A 412 4.42 27.38 5.86
C ALA A 412 3.39 26.24 5.95
N THR A 413 2.31 26.42 6.72
CA THR A 413 1.24 25.42 6.85
C THR A 413 0.46 25.25 5.54
N LEU A 414 0.18 26.34 4.81
CA LEU A 414 -0.48 26.27 3.50
C LEU A 414 0.39 25.56 2.46
N ARG A 415 1.70 25.83 2.46
CA ARG A 415 2.66 25.10 1.59
C ARG A 415 2.68 23.60 1.90
N GLU A 416 2.71 23.23 3.19
CA GLU A 416 2.63 21.82 3.62
C GLU A 416 1.35 21.17 3.09
N SER A 417 0.18 21.77 3.35
CA SER A 417 -1.10 21.24 2.93
C SER A 417 -1.20 21.12 1.39
N LEU A 418 -0.72 22.13 0.66
CA LEU A 418 -0.75 22.12 -0.80
C LEU A 418 0.18 21.04 -1.38
N ALA A 419 1.38 20.87 -0.82
CA ALA A 419 2.34 19.87 -1.26
C ALA A 419 1.80 18.44 -0.99
N GLU A 420 1.21 18.20 0.18
CA GLU A 420 0.55 16.91 0.51
C GLU A 420 -0.57 16.58 -0.48
N GLN A 421 -1.46 17.55 -0.78
CA GLN A 421 -2.57 17.35 -1.72
C GLN A 421 -2.09 17.10 -3.15
N ARG A 422 -1.03 17.79 -3.60
CA ARG A 422 -0.42 17.55 -4.92
C ARG A 422 0.16 16.14 -5.04
N VAL A 423 0.89 15.66 -4.02
CA VAL A 423 1.39 14.29 -3.98
C VAL A 423 0.24 13.28 -4.00
N ALA A 424 -0.82 13.52 -3.22
CA ALA A 424 -1.99 12.66 -3.22
C ALA A 424 -2.67 12.61 -4.58
N LEU A 425 -2.82 13.76 -5.25
CA LEU A 425 -3.40 13.86 -6.59
C LEU A 425 -2.54 13.11 -7.62
N GLN A 426 -1.22 13.34 -7.63
CA GLN A 426 -0.29 12.62 -8.52
C GLN A 426 -0.36 11.10 -8.32
N ALA A 427 -0.44 10.64 -7.06
CA ALA A 427 -0.60 9.23 -6.73
C ALA A 427 -1.93 8.66 -7.24
N LEU A 428 -3.03 9.40 -7.18
CA LEU A 428 -4.33 8.94 -7.69
C LEU A 428 -4.37 8.89 -9.23
N LEU A 429 -3.72 9.83 -9.89
CA LEU A 429 -3.73 9.93 -11.36
C LEU A 429 -2.85 8.90 -12.05
N GLY A 430 -1.83 8.40 -11.37
CA GLY A 430 -0.90 7.50 -11.98
C GLY A 430 0.02 8.14 -13.01
N SER A 431 0.34 9.38 -12.83
CA SER A 431 1.15 10.15 -13.79
C SER A 431 2.57 9.62 -13.98
N ALA A 432 3.03 8.70 -13.13
CA ALA A 432 4.37 8.12 -13.18
C ALA A 432 4.46 6.78 -13.94
N ILE A 433 3.36 6.23 -14.50
CA ILE A 433 3.41 4.94 -15.22
C ILE A 433 3.42 5.17 -16.73
N PRO A 434 4.40 4.60 -17.47
CA PRO A 434 4.40 4.57 -18.92
C PRO A 434 3.20 3.78 -19.48
N ASP A 435 2.70 4.18 -20.65
CA ASP A 435 1.58 3.52 -21.34
C ASP A 435 1.82 2.02 -21.64
N ASP A 436 3.07 1.58 -21.69
CA ASP A 436 3.46 0.19 -21.96
C ASP A 436 3.32 -0.77 -20.77
N PHE A 437 3.07 -0.26 -19.54
CA PHE A 437 3.04 -1.11 -18.34
C PHE A 437 1.85 -2.07 -18.33
N SER A 438 0.71 -1.65 -18.90
CA SER A 438 -0.49 -2.49 -19.02
C SER A 438 -0.30 -3.67 -20.00
N SER A 439 0.60 -3.53 -20.98
CA SER A 439 0.84 -4.57 -22.00
C SER A 439 1.83 -5.64 -21.55
N THR A 440 2.75 -5.34 -20.65
CA THR A 440 3.84 -6.24 -20.28
C THR A 440 3.38 -7.28 -19.25
N HIS A 441 2.56 -6.90 -18.28
CA HIS A 441 2.08 -7.81 -17.21
C HIS A 441 0.87 -8.65 -17.63
N VAL A 442 0.00 -8.15 -18.51
CA VAL A 442 -1.13 -8.92 -19.05
C VAL A 442 -0.64 -9.92 -20.12
N ASN A 443 0.40 -9.58 -20.90
CA ASN A 443 0.94 -10.45 -21.95
C ASN A 443 1.87 -11.57 -21.45
N THR A 444 2.50 -11.43 -20.27
CA THR A 444 3.31 -12.52 -19.70
C THR A 444 2.45 -13.70 -19.28
N ALA A 445 1.20 -13.49 -18.89
CA ALA A 445 0.25 -14.55 -18.58
C ALA A 445 -0.24 -15.32 -19.84
N THR A 446 -0.15 -14.69 -21.03
CA THR A 446 -0.60 -15.30 -22.30
C THR A 446 0.52 -15.97 -23.09
N GLN A 447 1.78 -15.60 -22.89
CA GLN A 447 2.92 -16.14 -23.68
C GLN A 447 3.58 -17.40 -23.12
N THR A 448 3.27 -17.86 -21.93
CA THR A 448 3.78 -19.14 -21.41
C THR A 448 3.03 -20.39 -21.89
N ASN A 449 2.09 -20.26 -22.83
CA ASN A 449 1.33 -21.39 -23.38
C ASN A 449 1.75 -21.86 -24.78
N GLY A 450 2.98 -21.52 -25.22
CA GLY A 450 3.49 -21.94 -26.53
C GLY A 450 4.90 -22.54 -26.47
N LYS A 451 5.12 -23.61 -25.66
CA LYS A 451 6.18 -24.61 -25.89
C LYS A 451 5.92 -25.87 -25.07
#